data_69e49bd4239d56c4f5df0ebac13d330c
#
_entry.id   69e49bd4239d56c4f5df0ebac13d330c
#
_cell.length_a   1.000
_cell.length_b   1.000
_cell.length_c   1.000
_cell.angle_alpha   90.00
_cell.angle_beta   90.00
_cell.angle_gamma   90.00
#
_symmetry.space_group_name_H-M   'P 1'
#
loop_
_entity.id
_entity.type
_entity.pdbx_description
1 polymer ?
#
loop_
_entity_poly.entity_id
_entity_poly.type
_entity_poly.pdbx_seq_one_letter_code
_entity_poly.pdbx_strand_id
1 'polypeptide(L)'
;MTVRNKAKLMTKARKKKDMEGRHGKTIDGTGHNVGNIRKEKKDLEALGYDCYMIFVNTSLEVAKQRNKERARRLPEDILVQSWKDVQKNLGAFQSLFGSSFVIVDNSKFLKPKEAQAKFGKLTKKYIDKFIKKPIRNVIGKMWVKHNLILKGKK
;
A
#
# COMPACT_ATOMS: atom_id res chain seq x y z
N MET A 1 8.56 -20.90 21.07
CA MET A 1 8.15 -20.03 19.94
C MET A 1 8.50 -18.60 20.29
N THR A 2 9.29 -17.90 19.44
CA THR A 2 9.71 -16.51 19.70
C THR A 2 8.55 -15.53 19.60
N VAL A 3 8.64 -14.37 20.29
CA VAL A 3 7.63 -13.29 20.23
C VAL A 3 7.36 -12.87 18.78
N ARG A 4 8.42 -12.78 17.95
CA ARG A 4 8.32 -12.45 16.52
C ARG A 4 7.46 -13.46 15.74
N ASN A 5 7.59 -14.75 16.03
CA ASN A 5 6.82 -15.78 15.34
C ASN A 5 5.34 -15.77 15.75
N LYS A 6 5.05 -15.55 17.04
CA LYS A 6 3.68 -15.35 17.53
C LYS A 6 3.03 -14.14 16.85
N ALA A 7 3.72 -13.01 16.79
CA ALA A 7 3.23 -11.79 16.14
C ALA A 7 2.92 -12.02 14.65
N LYS A 8 3.78 -12.74 13.91
CA LYS A 8 3.53 -13.11 12.52
C LYS A 8 2.29 -13.97 12.32
N LEU A 9 2.08 -14.97 13.20
CA LEU A 9 0.89 -15.84 13.15
C LEU A 9 -0.39 -15.04 13.42
N MET A 10 -0.39 -14.17 14.43
CA MET A 10 -1.53 -13.31 14.74
C MET A 10 -1.86 -12.36 13.58
N THR A 11 -0.84 -11.73 12.99
CA THR A 11 -1.01 -10.84 11.82
C THR A 11 -1.59 -11.60 10.63
N LYS A 12 -1.12 -12.83 10.38
CA LYS A 12 -1.63 -13.69 9.29
C LYS A 12 -3.10 -14.08 9.53
N ALA A 13 -3.46 -14.48 10.74
CA ALA A 13 -4.83 -14.83 11.11
C ALA A 13 -5.78 -13.63 10.98
N ARG A 14 -5.36 -12.45 11.47
CA ARG A 14 -6.13 -11.21 11.33
C ARG A 14 -6.32 -10.83 9.86
N LYS A 15 -5.24 -10.88 9.06
CA LYS A 15 -5.30 -10.63 7.61
C LYS A 15 -6.34 -11.53 6.93
N LYS A 16 -6.36 -12.82 7.26
CA LYS A 16 -7.33 -13.78 6.72
C LYS A 16 -8.77 -13.39 7.07
N LYS A 17 -9.04 -13.13 8.35
CA LYS A 17 -10.38 -12.71 8.83
C LYS A 17 -10.86 -11.42 8.14
N ASP A 18 -10.00 -10.41 8.02
CA ASP A 18 -10.32 -9.15 7.36
C ASP A 18 -10.61 -9.36 5.86
N MET A 19 -9.93 -10.31 5.21
CA MET A 19 -10.17 -10.65 3.81
C MET A 19 -11.51 -11.40 3.63
N GLU A 20 -11.83 -12.30 4.52
CA GLU A 20 -13.13 -13.01 4.53
C GLU A 20 -14.30 -12.02 4.71
N GLY A 21 -14.14 -11.03 5.57
CA GLY A 21 -15.12 -9.95 5.78
C GLY A 21 -15.17 -8.88 4.68
N ARG A 22 -14.32 -8.94 3.68
CA ARG A 22 -14.20 -7.93 2.59
C ARG A 22 -14.01 -6.50 3.10
N HIS A 23 -13.31 -6.34 4.23
CA HIS A 23 -13.03 -5.02 4.79
C HIS A 23 -12.05 -4.24 3.92
N GLY A 24 -12.23 -2.93 3.82
CA GLY A 24 -11.27 -2.03 3.19
C GLY A 24 -9.89 -2.20 3.84
N LYS A 25 -8.82 -2.27 3.03
CA LYS A 25 -7.49 -2.63 3.52
C LYS A 25 -6.42 -1.72 2.97
N THR A 26 -5.55 -1.25 3.85
CA THR A 26 -4.28 -0.61 3.49
C THR A 26 -3.15 -1.59 3.78
N ILE A 27 -2.29 -1.81 2.79
CA ILE A 27 -1.13 -2.68 2.90
C ILE A 27 0.11 -1.80 2.74
N ASP A 28 0.90 -1.69 3.81
CA ASP A 28 2.18 -0.99 3.79
C ASP A 28 3.29 -1.93 3.33
N GLY A 29 4.13 -1.45 2.42
CA GLY A 29 5.23 -2.23 1.88
C GLY A 29 6.32 -1.35 1.29
N THR A 30 7.52 -1.89 1.19
CA THR A 30 8.71 -1.17 0.70
C THR A 30 8.76 -1.02 -0.83
N GLY A 31 7.90 -1.68 -1.59
CA GLY A 31 7.95 -1.68 -3.05
C GLY A 31 9.16 -2.45 -3.64
N HIS A 32 9.87 -3.24 -2.83
CA HIS A 32 11.08 -3.93 -3.27
C HIS A 32 10.80 -5.16 -4.15
N ASN A 33 9.70 -5.87 -3.92
CA ASN A 33 9.39 -7.13 -4.61
C ASN A 33 8.10 -7.03 -5.42
N VAL A 34 8.24 -6.80 -6.73
CA VAL A 34 7.12 -6.71 -7.68
C VAL A 34 6.33 -8.03 -7.74
N GLY A 35 7.01 -9.18 -7.67
CA GLY A 35 6.37 -10.50 -7.76
C GLY A 35 5.38 -10.72 -6.60
N ASN A 36 5.79 -10.39 -5.38
CA ASN A 36 4.91 -10.49 -4.22
C ASN A 36 3.71 -9.55 -4.31
N ILE A 37 3.92 -8.30 -4.75
CA ILE A 37 2.85 -7.31 -4.92
C ILE A 37 1.88 -7.76 -6.02
N ARG A 38 2.37 -8.30 -7.13
CA ARG A 38 1.55 -8.87 -8.21
C ARG A 38 0.70 -10.02 -7.72
N LYS A 39 1.30 -10.95 -6.97
CA LYS A 39 0.58 -12.08 -6.39
C LYS A 39 -0.50 -11.60 -5.42
N GLU A 40 -0.17 -10.71 -4.50
CA GLU A 40 -1.12 -10.17 -3.52
C GLU A 40 -2.28 -9.43 -4.19
N LYS A 41 -1.99 -8.62 -5.21
CA LYS A 41 -3.02 -7.95 -6.03
C LYS A 41 -3.96 -8.97 -6.68
N LYS A 42 -3.41 -10.01 -7.31
CA LYS A 42 -4.20 -11.08 -7.94
C LYS A 42 -5.10 -11.80 -6.94
N ASP A 43 -4.55 -12.15 -5.78
CA ASP A 43 -5.29 -12.83 -4.70
C ASP A 43 -6.44 -11.95 -4.17
N LEU A 44 -6.22 -10.65 -4.03
CA LEU A 44 -7.26 -9.69 -3.61
C LEU A 44 -8.32 -9.49 -4.69
N GLU A 45 -7.92 -9.35 -5.95
CA GLU A 45 -8.87 -9.20 -7.06
C GLU A 45 -9.76 -10.44 -7.25
N ALA A 46 -9.23 -11.64 -7.01
CA ALA A 46 -10.02 -12.88 -6.99
C ALA A 46 -11.06 -12.92 -5.87
N LEU A 47 -10.86 -12.15 -4.81
CA LEU A 47 -11.82 -11.97 -3.72
C LEU A 47 -12.82 -10.81 -3.96
N GLY A 48 -12.70 -10.09 -5.06
CA GLY A 48 -13.59 -8.99 -5.42
C GLY A 48 -13.10 -7.58 -5.07
N TYR A 49 -11.84 -7.43 -4.62
CA TYR A 49 -11.29 -6.11 -4.36
C TYR A 49 -10.90 -5.38 -5.64
N ASP A 50 -11.09 -4.07 -5.65
CA ASP A 50 -10.38 -3.16 -6.52
C ASP A 50 -9.09 -2.71 -5.82
N CYS A 51 -7.95 -2.90 -6.48
CA CYS A 51 -6.65 -2.58 -5.93
C CYS A 51 -6.11 -1.26 -6.49
N TYR A 52 -5.55 -0.44 -5.60
CA TYR A 52 -4.92 0.84 -5.92
C TYR A 52 -3.54 0.89 -5.29
N MET A 53 -2.61 1.61 -5.93
CA MET A 53 -1.27 1.80 -5.40
C MET A 53 -0.94 3.28 -5.28
N ILE A 54 -0.52 3.69 -4.08
CA ILE A 54 0.10 4.98 -3.83
C ILE A 54 1.59 4.72 -3.61
N PHE A 55 2.40 5.12 -4.57
CA PHE A 55 3.84 5.00 -4.50
C PHE A 55 4.43 6.30 -3.95
N VAL A 56 5.10 6.21 -2.81
CA VAL A 56 5.76 7.35 -2.18
C VAL A 56 7.19 7.42 -2.68
N ASN A 57 7.44 8.34 -3.60
CA ASN A 57 8.76 8.57 -4.15
C ASN A 57 9.54 9.58 -3.30
N THR A 58 10.82 9.31 -3.08
CA THR A 58 11.74 10.18 -2.34
C THR A 58 13.07 10.22 -3.10
N SER A 59 13.66 11.41 -3.28
CA SER A 59 14.99 11.51 -3.89
C SER A 59 16.04 10.79 -3.03
N LEU A 60 17.12 10.35 -3.65
CA LEU A 60 18.19 9.63 -2.96
C LEU A 60 18.83 10.50 -1.86
N GLU A 61 19.01 11.79 -2.14
CA GLU A 61 19.60 12.75 -1.21
C GLU A 61 18.74 12.87 0.05
N VAL A 62 17.43 13.03 -0.13
CA VAL A 62 16.47 13.11 0.98
C VAL A 62 16.39 11.78 1.75
N ALA A 63 16.47 10.64 1.05
CA ALA A 63 16.51 9.33 1.69
C ALA A 63 17.76 9.16 2.56
N LYS A 64 18.94 9.57 2.06
CA LYS A 64 20.21 9.56 2.81
C LYS A 64 20.14 10.47 4.03
N GLN A 65 19.65 11.69 3.86
CA GLN A 65 19.52 12.64 4.98
C GLN A 65 18.60 12.09 6.07
N ARG A 66 17.41 11.61 5.70
CA ARG A 66 16.48 11.01 6.66
C ARG A 66 17.04 9.77 7.35
N ASN A 67 17.86 8.99 6.66
CA ASN A 67 18.55 7.86 7.28
C ASN A 67 19.56 8.29 8.35
N LYS A 68 20.27 9.41 8.10
CA LYS A 68 21.20 9.99 9.10
C LYS A 68 20.49 10.49 10.36
N GLU A 69 19.26 10.97 10.23
CA GLU A 69 18.44 11.50 11.33
C GLU A 69 17.74 10.41 12.16
N ARG A 70 17.68 9.17 11.67
CA ARG A 70 17.04 8.06 12.39
C ARG A 70 17.92 7.54 13.53
N ALA A 71 17.29 7.14 14.64
CA ALA A 71 17.96 6.43 15.72
C ALA A 71 18.58 5.11 15.24
N ARG A 72 17.85 4.34 14.40
CA ARG A 72 18.36 3.14 13.71
C ARG A 72 18.65 3.48 12.27
N ARG A 73 19.93 3.51 11.93
CA ARG A 73 20.43 3.82 10.59
C ARG A 73 20.73 2.54 9.81
N LEU A 74 20.53 2.59 8.51
CA LEU A 74 21.00 1.57 7.58
C LEU A 74 22.39 1.97 7.08
N PRO A 75 23.29 1.02 6.79
CA PRO A 75 24.49 1.28 6.01
C PRO A 75 24.13 1.97 4.69
N GLU A 76 24.95 2.91 4.26
CA GLU A 76 24.62 3.77 3.11
C GLU A 76 24.54 2.99 1.80
N ASP A 77 25.40 2.01 1.61
CA ASP A 77 25.40 1.09 0.47
C ASP A 77 24.09 0.30 0.36
N ILE A 78 23.59 -0.22 1.49
CA ILE A 78 22.30 -0.93 1.57
C ILE A 78 21.16 0.01 1.25
N LEU A 79 21.18 1.25 1.76
CA LEU A 79 20.16 2.25 1.46
C LEU A 79 20.12 2.59 -0.02
N VAL A 80 21.28 2.87 -0.62
CA VAL A 80 21.42 3.23 -2.04
C VAL A 80 20.96 2.08 -2.93
N GLN A 81 21.38 0.86 -2.62
CA GLN A 81 20.98 -0.31 -3.40
C GLN A 81 19.46 -0.53 -3.30
N SER A 82 18.90 -0.47 -2.11
CA SER A 82 17.44 -0.61 -1.89
C SER A 82 16.66 0.47 -2.63
N TRP A 83 17.14 1.73 -2.61
CA TRP A 83 16.51 2.82 -3.35
C TRP A 83 16.53 2.57 -4.87
N LYS A 84 17.67 2.16 -5.42
CA LYS A 84 17.81 1.81 -6.86
C LYS A 84 16.85 0.69 -7.25
N ASP A 85 16.76 -0.36 -6.44
CA ASP A 85 15.89 -1.50 -6.73
C ASP A 85 14.41 -1.11 -6.73
N VAL A 86 14.00 -0.24 -5.81
CA VAL A 86 12.63 0.29 -5.79
C VAL A 86 12.35 1.20 -7.00
N GLN A 87 13.31 2.06 -7.41
CA GLN A 87 13.15 2.90 -8.61
C GLN A 87 13.01 2.06 -9.90
N LYS A 88 13.75 0.96 -10.05
CA LYS A 88 13.60 0.04 -11.18
C LYS A 88 12.20 -0.57 -11.29
N ASN A 89 11.51 -0.70 -10.17
CA ASN A 89 10.19 -1.31 -10.10
C ASN A 89 9.04 -0.37 -10.52
N LEU A 90 9.29 0.94 -10.65
CA LEU A 90 8.26 1.95 -10.96
C LEU A 90 7.46 1.62 -12.24
N GLY A 91 8.16 1.30 -13.34
CA GLY A 91 7.51 0.94 -14.61
C GLY A 91 6.64 -0.32 -14.49
N ALA A 92 7.11 -1.30 -13.72
CA ALA A 92 6.36 -2.53 -13.46
C ALA A 92 5.09 -2.25 -12.64
N PHE A 93 5.17 -1.36 -11.64
CA PHE A 93 3.98 -0.95 -10.87
C PHE A 93 3.00 -0.14 -11.69
N GLN A 94 3.49 0.77 -12.53
CA GLN A 94 2.64 1.52 -13.46
C GLN A 94 1.88 0.59 -14.40
N SER A 95 2.55 -0.40 -14.97
CA SER A 95 1.91 -1.42 -15.82
C SER A 95 0.91 -2.29 -15.04
N LEU A 96 1.25 -2.67 -13.80
CA LEU A 96 0.43 -3.55 -12.97
C LEU A 96 -0.86 -2.89 -12.47
N PHE A 97 -0.84 -1.59 -12.15
CA PHE A 97 -1.96 -0.85 -11.57
C PHE A 97 -2.62 0.12 -12.55
N GLY A 98 -1.97 0.49 -13.65
CA GLY A 98 -2.50 1.37 -14.67
C GLY A 98 -3.05 2.67 -14.10
N SER A 99 -4.30 3.01 -14.41
CA SER A 99 -5.00 4.21 -13.89
C SER A 99 -5.24 4.19 -12.36
N SER A 100 -4.92 3.09 -11.70
CA SER A 100 -5.00 2.92 -10.24
C SER A 100 -3.64 3.13 -9.56
N PHE A 101 -2.61 3.56 -10.29
CA PHE A 101 -1.30 3.90 -9.80
C PHE A 101 -1.16 5.41 -9.63
N VAL A 102 -0.66 5.82 -8.47
CA VAL A 102 -0.37 7.24 -8.19
C VAL A 102 1.00 7.36 -7.54
N ILE A 103 1.78 8.33 -8.00
CA ILE A 103 3.07 8.69 -7.38
C ILE A 103 2.87 9.94 -6.53
N VAL A 104 3.33 9.87 -5.30
CA VAL A 104 3.39 11.01 -4.38
C VAL A 104 4.86 11.37 -4.15
N ASP A 105 5.24 12.57 -4.55
CA ASP A 105 6.59 13.08 -4.29
C ASP A 105 6.76 13.50 -2.83
N ASN A 106 7.71 12.87 -2.16
CA ASN A 106 8.11 13.12 -0.78
C ASN A 106 9.58 13.56 -0.68
N SER A 107 10.12 14.20 -1.74
CA SER A 107 11.53 14.61 -1.85
C SER A 107 11.82 15.98 -1.23
N LYS A 108 10.83 16.68 -0.66
CA LYS A 108 11.06 17.97 -0.02
C LYS A 108 11.55 17.80 1.41
N PHE A 109 12.59 18.52 1.76
CA PHE A 109 13.02 18.69 3.14
C PHE A 109 12.00 19.56 3.88
N LEU A 110 11.21 18.95 4.72
CA LEU A 110 10.25 19.61 5.61
C LEU A 110 10.54 19.16 7.04
N LYS A 111 10.25 20.01 8.01
CA LYS A 111 10.27 19.59 9.42
C LYS A 111 9.31 18.42 9.62
N PRO A 112 9.61 17.47 10.53
CA PRO A 112 8.83 16.25 10.66
C PRO A 112 7.30 16.44 10.77
N LYS A 113 6.85 17.41 11.54
CA LYS A 113 5.42 17.74 11.70
C LYS A 113 4.79 18.27 10.40
N GLU A 114 5.50 19.15 9.67
CA GLU A 114 5.04 19.70 8.39
C GLU A 114 5.01 18.62 7.30
N ALA A 115 6.04 17.77 7.26
CA ALA A 115 6.11 16.62 6.35
C ALA A 115 4.93 15.66 6.58
N GLN A 116 4.63 15.33 7.83
CA GLN A 116 3.52 14.46 8.20
C GLN A 116 2.17 15.07 7.82
N ALA A 117 1.94 16.36 8.10
CA ALA A 117 0.69 17.03 7.77
C ALA A 117 0.47 17.11 6.25
N LYS A 118 1.51 17.49 5.48
CA LYS A 118 1.45 17.56 4.02
C LYS A 118 1.24 16.20 3.38
N PHE A 119 1.99 15.19 3.84
CA PHE A 119 1.87 13.83 3.36
C PHE A 119 0.49 13.26 3.68
N GLY A 120 -0.01 13.47 4.90
CA GLY A 120 -1.35 13.05 5.32
C GLY A 120 -2.45 13.64 4.44
N LYS A 121 -2.38 14.94 4.12
CA LYS A 121 -3.34 15.60 3.21
C LYS A 121 -3.33 15.00 1.81
N LEU A 122 -2.13 14.78 1.23
CA LEU A 122 -1.99 14.20 -0.10
C LEU A 122 -2.50 12.76 -0.15
N THR A 123 -2.10 11.94 0.80
CA THR A 123 -2.51 10.53 0.89
C THR A 123 -4.01 10.43 1.08
N LYS A 124 -4.59 11.25 1.98
CA LYS A 124 -6.05 11.32 2.18
C LYS A 124 -6.78 11.68 0.90
N LYS A 125 -6.30 12.68 0.14
CA LYS A 125 -6.89 13.08 -1.14
C LYS A 125 -6.97 11.91 -2.12
N TYR A 126 -5.91 11.10 -2.24
CA TYR A 126 -5.91 9.95 -3.14
C TYR A 126 -6.76 8.79 -2.62
N ILE A 127 -6.75 8.52 -1.32
CA ILE A 127 -7.61 7.51 -0.70
C ILE A 127 -9.08 7.88 -0.93
N ASP A 128 -9.48 9.12 -0.64
CA ASP A 128 -10.85 9.59 -0.85
C ASP A 128 -11.27 9.48 -2.32
N LYS A 129 -10.36 9.82 -3.26
CA LYS A 129 -10.58 9.65 -4.70
C LYS A 129 -10.80 8.18 -5.08
N PHE A 130 -10.06 7.26 -4.48
CA PHE A 130 -10.19 5.83 -4.79
C PHE A 130 -11.46 5.23 -4.18
N ILE A 131 -11.79 5.58 -2.94
CA ILE A 131 -13.00 5.09 -2.26
C ILE A 131 -14.28 5.56 -2.97
N LYS A 132 -14.27 6.77 -3.54
CA LYS A 132 -15.43 7.31 -4.29
C LYS A 132 -15.61 6.72 -5.69
N LYS A 133 -14.64 5.97 -6.20
CA LYS A 133 -14.80 5.31 -7.51
C LYS A 133 -15.82 4.18 -7.43
N PRO A 134 -16.64 4.01 -8.46
CA PRO A 134 -17.53 2.86 -8.53
C PRO A 134 -16.72 1.55 -8.55
N ILE A 135 -17.26 0.52 -7.91
CA ILE A 135 -16.66 -0.81 -7.89
C ILE A 135 -16.55 -1.32 -9.34
N ARG A 136 -15.36 -1.70 -9.76
CA ARG A 136 -15.09 -2.22 -11.11
C ARG A 136 -15.05 -3.74 -11.14
N ASN A 137 -14.54 -4.36 -10.08
CA ASN A 137 -14.45 -5.81 -9.98
C ASN A 137 -15.83 -6.45 -9.97
N VAL A 138 -16.07 -7.38 -10.91
CA VAL A 138 -17.37 -8.06 -11.09
C VAL A 138 -17.77 -8.86 -9.84
N ILE A 139 -16.81 -9.59 -9.25
CA ILE A 139 -17.03 -10.38 -8.03
C ILE A 139 -17.40 -9.45 -6.87
N GLY A 140 -16.72 -8.30 -6.77
CA GLY A 140 -17.01 -7.27 -5.77
C GLY A 140 -18.43 -6.69 -5.93
N LYS A 141 -18.84 -6.37 -7.15
CA LYS A 141 -20.21 -5.92 -7.45
C LYS A 141 -21.25 -6.96 -7.03
N MET A 142 -21.05 -8.22 -7.39
CA MET A 142 -21.96 -9.31 -7.04
C MET A 142 -22.06 -9.50 -5.52
N TRP A 143 -20.92 -9.44 -4.82
CA TRP A 143 -20.88 -9.56 -3.37
C TRP A 143 -21.66 -8.43 -2.67
N VAL A 144 -21.46 -7.17 -3.10
CA VAL A 144 -22.19 -6.02 -2.56
C VAL A 144 -23.69 -6.16 -2.82
N LYS A 145 -24.09 -6.48 -4.06
CA LYS A 145 -25.50 -6.68 -4.42
C LYS A 145 -26.16 -7.74 -3.55
N HIS A 146 -25.51 -8.90 -3.36
CA HIS A 146 -26.00 -9.98 -2.52
C HIS A 146 -26.19 -9.54 -1.06
N ASN A 147 -25.21 -8.85 -0.48
CA ASN A 147 -25.31 -8.38 0.91
C ASN A 147 -26.36 -7.28 1.10
N LEU A 148 -26.61 -6.42 0.12
CA LEU A 148 -27.70 -5.45 0.17
C LEU A 148 -29.07 -6.13 0.16
N ILE A 149 -29.26 -7.19 -0.64
CA ILE A 149 -30.49 -7.98 -0.66
C ILE A 149 -30.72 -8.63 0.70
N LEU A 150 -29.69 -9.21 1.31
CA LEU A 150 -29.81 -9.82 2.64
C LEU A 150 -30.17 -8.82 3.73
N LYS A 151 -29.65 -7.58 3.65
CA LYS A 151 -30.00 -6.50 4.60
C LYS A 151 -31.40 -5.96 4.41
N GLY A 152 -31.91 -5.94 3.18
CA GLY A 152 -33.27 -5.48 2.88
C GLY A 152 -34.38 -6.50 3.21
N LYS A 153 -33.98 -7.74 3.55
CA LYS A 153 -34.93 -8.80 3.99
C LYS A 153 -35.14 -8.86 5.51
N LYS A 154 -34.62 -7.89 6.26
CA LYS A 154 -34.93 -7.68 7.66
C LYS A 154 -36.00 -6.61 7.79
#